data_99a7d74099d4108586c88086224c904b
#
_entry.id   99a7d74099d4108586c88086224c904b
#
_cell.length_a   1.000
_cell.length_b   1.000
_cell.length_c   1.000
_cell.angle_alpha   90.00
_cell.angle_beta   90.00
_cell.angle_gamma   90.00
#
_symmetry.space_group_name_H-M   'P 1'
#
loop_
_entity.id
_entity.type
_entity.pdbx_description
1 polymer ?
#
loop_
_entity_poly.entity_id
_entity_poly.type
_entity_poly.pdbx_seq_one_letter_code
_entity_poly.pdbx_strand_id
1 'polypeptide(L)'
;MEYGVARISTNRQNIERQIRNILAQYPNAQIIKEVYTGTKLEGRKEFENLLKIIKEGDTLIFDSVSRMSRNSEEGCNLYEELFNKGINLVFLKEGYINTETYRKALDNQINIALNTGDKATDELMQTIISALNKYTINLAKEQIKKAFDQAEKEVRDLRQRTREGILTAKLHGKQIGQKQGIKLTTKKEKEAKEIILKHSKSFNGNLDDTECRKLAGVSRNSYYKYKSELKAEVEKIVA
;
A
#
# COMPACT_ATOMS: atom_id res chain seq x y z
N MET A 1 8.94 -15.55 -14.43
CA MET A 1 9.67 -14.29 -14.12
C MET A 1 9.55 -13.96 -12.63
N GLU A 2 10.37 -13.04 -12.10
CA GLU A 2 10.34 -12.63 -10.69
C GLU A 2 9.92 -11.16 -10.59
N TYR A 3 8.91 -10.85 -9.80
CA TYR A 3 8.39 -9.51 -9.58
C TYR A 3 8.41 -9.15 -8.10
N GLY A 4 9.15 -8.10 -7.75
CA GLY A 4 9.22 -7.57 -6.40
C GLY A 4 8.21 -6.43 -6.21
N VAL A 5 7.23 -6.60 -5.32
CA VAL A 5 6.20 -5.59 -5.07
C VAL A 5 6.55 -4.78 -3.84
N ALA A 6 6.86 -3.50 -4.04
CA ALA A 6 7.19 -2.54 -2.99
C ALA A 6 6.09 -1.46 -2.88
N ARG A 7 5.49 -1.30 -1.68
CA ARG A 7 4.39 -0.38 -1.43
C ARG A 7 4.65 0.56 -0.28
N ILE A 8 4.35 1.83 -0.49
CA ILE A 8 4.33 2.87 0.55
C ILE A 8 2.97 3.57 0.61
N SER A 9 2.66 4.19 1.74
CA SER A 9 1.39 4.91 1.91
C SER A 9 1.45 6.33 1.36
N THR A 10 2.62 6.97 1.35
CA THR A 10 2.82 8.34 0.84
C THR A 10 4.20 8.46 0.18
N ASN A 11 4.33 9.37 -0.78
CA ASN A 11 5.60 9.66 -1.47
C ASN A 11 6.74 10.13 -0.53
N ARG A 12 6.40 10.51 0.71
CA ARG A 12 7.40 10.92 1.71
C ARG A 12 8.06 9.74 2.43
N GLN A 13 7.49 8.54 2.31
CA GLN A 13 8.05 7.33 2.91
C GLN A 13 9.13 6.74 2.02
N ASN A 14 10.21 6.24 2.64
CA ASN A 14 11.30 5.61 1.91
C ASN A 14 10.92 4.17 1.51
N ILE A 15 10.83 3.91 0.21
CA ILE A 15 10.55 2.61 -0.37
C ILE A 15 11.83 1.76 -0.56
N GLU A 16 13.01 2.40 -0.54
CA GLU A 16 14.29 1.76 -0.87
C GLU A 16 14.64 0.59 0.04
N ARG A 17 14.23 0.64 1.31
CA ARG A 17 14.45 -0.49 2.24
C ARG A 17 13.76 -1.77 1.72
N GLN A 18 12.53 -1.67 1.23
CA GLN A 18 11.80 -2.82 0.71
C GLN A 18 12.48 -3.34 -0.57
N ILE A 19 12.87 -2.44 -1.46
CA ILE A 19 13.57 -2.77 -2.72
C ILE A 19 14.89 -3.47 -2.42
N ARG A 20 15.70 -2.94 -1.52
CA ARG A 20 16.98 -3.54 -1.11
C ARG A 20 16.78 -4.93 -0.52
N ASN A 21 15.78 -5.12 0.36
CA ASN A 21 15.49 -6.42 0.96
C ASN A 21 15.09 -7.46 -0.11
N ILE A 22 14.28 -7.06 -1.09
CA ILE A 22 13.87 -7.93 -2.20
C ILE A 22 15.09 -8.28 -3.08
N LEU A 23 15.83 -7.27 -3.55
CA LEU A 23 16.96 -7.48 -4.45
C LEU A 23 18.13 -8.22 -3.79
N ALA A 24 18.26 -8.19 -2.46
CA ALA A 24 19.27 -8.96 -1.74
C ALA A 24 19.06 -10.48 -1.88
N GLN A 25 17.83 -10.95 -2.00
CA GLN A 25 17.49 -12.37 -2.16
C GLN A 25 17.13 -12.73 -3.61
N TYR A 26 16.59 -11.77 -4.35
CA TYR A 26 16.13 -11.92 -5.74
C TYR A 26 16.73 -10.80 -6.61
N PRO A 27 18.03 -10.88 -6.98
CA PRO A 27 18.74 -9.80 -7.68
C PRO A 27 18.14 -9.45 -9.04
N ASN A 28 17.47 -10.41 -9.69
CA ASN A 28 16.90 -10.25 -11.03
C ASN A 28 15.41 -9.85 -10.99
N ALA A 29 14.82 -9.61 -9.80
CA ALA A 29 13.42 -9.27 -9.68
C ALA A 29 13.10 -7.90 -10.28
N GLN A 30 12.08 -7.85 -11.14
CA GLN A 30 11.52 -6.61 -11.66
C GLN A 30 10.71 -5.92 -10.55
N ILE A 31 11.14 -4.73 -10.12
CA ILE A 31 10.51 -4.02 -9.01
C ILE A 31 9.31 -3.21 -9.47
N ILE A 32 8.14 -3.53 -8.93
CA ILE A 32 6.90 -2.77 -9.08
C ILE A 32 6.73 -1.87 -7.85
N LYS A 33 6.77 -0.54 -8.08
CA LYS A 33 6.66 0.47 -7.02
C LYS A 33 5.25 1.03 -6.97
N GLU A 34 4.64 1.02 -5.80
CA GLU A 34 3.28 1.51 -5.62
C GLU A 34 3.16 2.48 -4.45
N VAL A 35 2.41 3.56 -4.68
CA VAL A 35 2.03 4.52 -3.64
C VAL A 35 0.53 4.41 -3.41
N TYR A 36 0.15 3.76 -2.33
CA TYR A 36 -1.26 3.51 -2.02
C TYR A 36 -1.53 3.49 -0.50
N THR A 37 -2.46 4.34 -0.05
CA THR A 37 -2.81 4.48 1.37
C THR A 37 -3.99 3.62 1.83
N GLY A 38 -4.78 3.10 0.91
CA GLY A 38 -5.95 2.30 1.21
C GLY A 38 -5.65 0.96 1.88
N THR A 39 -6.69 0.35 2.43
CA THR A 39 -6.66 -1.04 2.93
C THR A 39 -7.20 -2.04 1.93
N LYS A 40 -8.03 -1.60 0.97
CA LYS A 40 -8.59 -2.42 -0.10
C LYS A 40 -7.55 -2.74 -1.16
N LEU A 41 -7.75 -3.81 -1.92
CA LEU A 41 -6.95 -4.13 -3.10
C LEU A 41 -7.32 -3.26 -4.30
N GLU A 42 -8.59 -2.89 -4.41
CA GLU A 42 -9.11 -2.02 -5.46
C GLU A 42 -8.46 -0.63 -5.45
N GLY A 43 -8.10 -0.14 -6.63
CA GLY A 43 -7.42 1.15 -6.83
C GLY A 43 -5.89 1.09 -6.75
N ARG A 44 -5.30 -0.10 -6.64
CA ARG A 44 -3.87 -0.37 -6.70
C ARG A 44 -3.42 -0.56 -8.15
N LYS A 45 -3.38 0.54 -8.91
CA LYS A 45 -3.19 0.51 -10.37
C LYS A 45 -1.98 -0.30 -10.84
N GLU A 46 -0.81 -0.12 -10.22
CA GLU A 46 0.41 -0.82 -10.61
C GLU A 46 0.32 -2.31 -10.28
N PHE A 47 -0.25 -2.65 -9.13
CA PHE A 47 -0.47 -4.04 -8.73
C PHE A 47 -1.55 -4.71 -9.58
N GLU A 48 -2.66 -4.02 -9.87
CA GLU A 48 -3.72 -4.52 -10.76
C GLU A 48 -3.18 -4.78 -12.18
N ASN A 49 -2.32 -3.90 -12.70
CA ASN A 49 -1.67 -4.11 -13.99
C ASN A 49 -0.73 -5.32 -13.96
N LEU A 50 0.02 -5.51 -12.88
CA LEU A 50 0.86 -6.69 -12.69
C LEU A 50 0.03 -7.97 -12.69
N LEU A 51 -1.10 -8.00 -11.98
CA LEU A 51 -2.00 -9.18 -11.92
C LEU A 51 -2.58 -9.58 -13.28
N LYS A 52 -2.65 -8.66 -14.26
CA LYS A 52 -3.11 -8.95 -15.63
C LYS A 52 -2.04 -9.60 -16.51
N ILE A 53 -0.76 -9.36 -16.23
CA ILE A 53 0.35 -9.81 -17.07
C ILE A 53 1.07 -11.04 -16.51
N ILE A 54 0.92 -11.30 -15.22
CA ILE A 54 1.57 -12.42 -14.52
C ILE A 54 1.05 -13.75 -15.03
N LYS A 55 1.94 -14.73 -15.16
CA LYS A 55 1.65 -16.06 -15.72
C LYS A 55 1.99 -17.16 -14.72
N GLU A 56 1.46 -18.35 -14.96
CA GLU A 56 1.82 -19.55 -14.23
C GLU A 56 3.35 -19.74 -14.18
N GLY A 57 3.87 -20.11 -13.02
CA GLY A 57 5.30 -20.25 -12.77
C GLY A 57 6.04 -18.97 -12.43
N ASP A 58 5.41 -17.79 -12.60
CA ASP A 58 5.99 -16.54 -12.14
C ASP A 58 6.01 -16.43 -10.62
N THR A 59 6.91 -15.58 -10.08
CA THR A 59 7.09 -15.40 -8.65
C THR A 59 6.78 -13.95 -8.25
N LEU A 60 5.88 -13.74 -7.30
CA LEU A 60 5.62 -12.46 -6.64
C LEU A 60 6.33 -12.40 -5.29
N ILE A 61 7.14 -11.39 -5.08
CA ILE A 61 7.97 -11.22 -3.89
C ILE A 61 7.55 -9.98 -3.13
N PHE A 62 7.23 -10.14 -1.86
CA PHE A 62 6.84 -9.08 -0.94
C PHE A 62 7.79 -8.99 0.24
N ASP A 63 8.15 -7.78 0.70
CA ASP A 63 8.92 -7.59 1.95
C ASP A 63 8.16 -8.15 3.18
N SER A 64 6.82 -8.06 3.16
CA SER A 64 5.92 -8.62 4.19
C SER A 64 4.49 -8.77 3.66
N VAL A 65 3.68 -9.58 4.35
CA VAL A 65 2.25 -9.80 4.07
C VAL A 65 1.49 -8.48 3.93
N SER A 66 1.78 -7.50 4.78
CA SER A 66 1.13 -6.19 4.75
C SER A 66 1.39 -5.41 3.45
N ARG A 67 2.33 -5.82 2.58
CA ARG A 67 2.55 -5.23 1.25
C ARG A 67 1.58 -5.80 0.23
N MET A 68 1.23 -7.06 0.38
CA MET A 68 0.20 -7.70 -0.44
C MET A 68 -1.18 -7.16 -0.07
N SER A 69 -1.65 -7.34 1.16
CA SER A 69 -2.93 -6.80 1.65
C SER A 69 -2.83 -6.30 3.09
N ARG A 70 -3.73 -5.38 3.45
CA ARG A 70 -3.99 -4.90 4.82
C ARG A 70 -5.38 -5.29 5.31
N ASN A 71 -6.13 -6.00 4.50
CA ASN A 71 -7.39 -6.63 4.83
C ASN A 71 -7.15 -8.14 4.80
N SER A 72 -7.52 -8.85 5.86
CA SER A 72 -7.23 -10.26 6.02
C SER A 72 -8.02 -11.10 5.02
N GLU A 73 -9.31 -10.84 4.85
CA GLU A 73 -10.18 -11.58 3.95
C GLU A 73 -9.75 -11.42 2.48
N GLU A 74 -9.57 -10.17 2.03
CA GLU A 74 -9.09 -9.89 0.67
C GLU A 74 -7.71 -10.49 0.41
N GLY A 75 -6.83 -10.48 1.43
CA GLY A 75 -5.48 -11.04 1.33
C GLY A 75 -5.49 -12.56 1.19
N CYS A 76 -6.28 -13.26 2.00
CA CYS A 76 -6.44 -14.71 1.92
C CYS A 76 -7.04 -15.14 0.58
N ASN A 77 -8.10 -14.46 0.12
CA ASN A 77 -8.74 -14.76 -1.15
C ASN A 77 -7.78 -14.57 -2.33
N LEU A 78 -7.04 -13.47 -2.34
CA LEU A 78 -6.03 -13.22 -3.38
C LEU A 78 -4.89 -14.24 -3.31
N TYR A 79 -4.45 -14.64 -2.11
CA TYR A 79 -3.44 -15.70 -1.94
C TYR A 79 -3.90 -17.01 -2.58
N GLU A 80 -5.13 -17.46 -2.26
CA GLU A 80 -5.68 -18.68 -2.83
C GLU A 80 -5.87 -18.58 -4.36
N GLU A 81 -6.34 -17.44 -4.85
CA GLU A 81 -6.49 -17.21 -6.29
C GLU A 81 -5.14 -17.34 -7.03
N LEU A 82 -4.10 -16.66 -6.54
CA LEU A 82 -2.77 -16.68 -7.15
C LEU A 82 -2.11 -18.05 -7.04
N PHE A 83 -2.28 -18.73 -5.90
CA PHE A 83 -1.82 -20.11 -5.71
C PHE A 83 -2.45 -21.07 -6.72
N ASN A 84 -3.78 -20.98 -6.91
CA ASN A 84 -4.52 -21.80 -7.87
C ASN A 84 -4.16 -21.52 -9.34
N LYS A 85 -3.69 -20.28 -9.63
CA LYS A 85 -3.13 -19.89 -10.93
C LYS A 85 -1.68 -20.36 -11.14
N GLY A 86 -1.11 -21.11 -10.19
CA GLY A 86 0.27 -21.59 -10.28
C GLY A 86 1.34 -20.50 -10.08
N ILE A 87 0.97 -19.36 -9.49
CA ILE A 87 1.89 -18.26 -9.19
C ILE A 87 2.57 -18.51 -7.84
N ASN A 88 3.89 -18.32 -7.78
CA ASN A 88 4.63 -18.45 -6.55
C ASN A 88 4.60 -17.15 -5.75
N LEU A 89 4.24 -17.23 -4.47
CA LEU A 89 4.23 -16.11 -3.53
C LEU A 89 5.36 -16.27 -2.52
N VAL A 90 6.15 -15.22 -2.35
CA VAL A 90 7.27 -15.16 -1.41
C VAL A 90 7.10 -13.96 -0.50
N PHE A 91 7.13 -14.18 0.81
CA PHE A 91 7.08 -13.16 1.84
C PHE A 91 8.40 -13.22 2.64
N LEU A 92 9.25 -12.20 2.51
CA LEU A 92 10.60 -12.23 3.09
C LEU A 92 10.60 -12.32 4.62
N LYS A 93 9.59 -11.71 5.27
CA LYS A 93 9.46 -11.75 6.73
C LYS A 93 8.66 -12.94 7.23
N GLU A 94 7.63 -13.29 6.50
CA GLU A 94 6.71 -14.36 6.86
C GLU A 94 6.92 -15.60 5.96
N GLY A 95 8.18 -16.08 5.84
CA GLY A 95 8.55 -17.17 4.94
C GLY A 95 7.79 -18.48 5.16
N TYR A 96 7.21 -18.67 6.35
CA TYR A 96 6.40 -19.86 6.68
C TYR A 96 5.08 -19.95 5.92
N ILE A 97 4.65 -18.85 5.27
CA ILE A 97 3.45 -18.83 4.39
C ILE A 97 3.79 -18.72 2.89
N ASN A 98 5.05 -18.88 2.50
CA ASN A 98 5.41 -18.94 1.09
C ASN A 98 4.66 -20.09 0.40
N THR A 99 4.29 -19.93 -0.86
CA THR A 99 3.57 -20.97 -1.61
C THR A 99 4.35 -22.27 -1.71
N GLU A 100 5.68 -22.23 -1.67
CA GLU A 100 6.51 -23.44 -1.61
C GLU A 100 6.25 -24.24 -0.32
N THR A 101 6.18 -23.55 0.84
CA THR A 101 5.88 -24.19 2.12
C THR A 101 4.47 -24.79 2.12
N TYR A 102 3.50 -24.06 1.56
CA TYR A 102 2.13 -24.57 1.41
C TYR A 102 2.05 -25.76 0.47
N ARG A 103 2.76 -25.73 -0.67
CA ARG A 103 2.84 -26.84 -1.62
C ARG A 103 3.48 -28.06 -0.99
N LYS A 104 4.58 -27.92 -0.25
CA LYS A 104 5.18 -29.03 0.52
C LYS A 104 4.20 -29.67 1.51
N ALA A 105 3.35 -28.88 2.15
CA ALA A 105 2.30 -29.41 3.03
C ALA A 105 1.23 -30.21 2.26
N LEU A 106 0.96 -29.85 1.00
CA LEU A 106 0.09 -30.61 0.12
C LEU A 106 0.77 -31.89 -0.42
N ASP A 107 2.04 -31.81 -0.78
CA ASP A 107 2.82 -32.93 -1.34
C ASP A 107 3.16 -33.99 -0.28
N ASN A 108 3.33 -33.56 0.98
CA ASN A 108 3.58 -34.43 2.11
C ASN A 108 2.33 -35.20 2.61
N GLN A 109 1.28 -35.28 1.78
CA GLN A 109 0.13 -36.11 2.09
C GLN A 109 0.55 -37.59 2.14
N ILE A 110 0.07 -38.26 3.18
CA ILE A 110 0.31 -39.67 3.36
C ILE A 110 -0.56 -40.44 2.34
N ASN A 111 0.07 -40.97 1.31
CA ASN A 111 -0.58 -41.81 0.29
C ASN A 111 -0.03 -43.24 0.42
N ILE A 112 -0.58 -44.02 1.36
CA ILE A 112 -0.20 -45.42 1.55
C ILE A 112 -1.38 -46.27 1.10
N ALA A 113 -1.14 -47.16 0.13
CA ALA A 113 -2.07 -48.24 -0.18
C ALA A 113 -1.93 -49.31 0.91
N LEU A 114 -2.91 -49.37 1.79
CA LEU A 114 -2.97 -50.37 2.86
C LEU A 114 -3.65 -51.62 2.35
N ASN A 115 -3.00 -52.77 2.60
CA ASN A 115 -3.56 -54.08 2.34
C ASN A 115 -3.10 -55.02 3.47
N THR A 116 -3.80 -54.95 4.60
CA THR A 116 -3.52 -55.77 5.78
C THR A 116 -4.16 -57.17 5.69
N GLY A 117 -5.04 -57.37 4.69
CA GLY A 117 -5.85 -58.59 4.55
C GLY A 117 -7.16 -58.54 5.32
N ASP A 118 -7.38 -57.53 6.15
CA ASP A 118 -8.64 -57.25 6.86
C ASP A 118 -9.25 -55.91 6.42
N LYS A 119 -10.40 -55.97 5.76
CA LYS A 119 -11.09 -54.80 5.23
C LYS A 119 -11.44 -53.75 6.28
N ALA A 120 -11.83 -54.17 7.50
CA ALA A 120 -12.22 -53.25 8.55
C ALA A 120 -11.01 -52.45 9.05
N THR A 121 -9.86 -53.10 9.17
CA THR A 121 -8.58 -52.45 9.52
C THR A 121 -8.13 -51.46 8.42
N ASP A 122 -8.25 -51.88 7.14
CA ASP A 122 -7.87 -51.03 6.01
C ASP A 122 -8.74 -49.77 5.91
N GLU A 123 -10.09 -49.89 6.09
CA GLU A 123 -11.02 -48.75 6.11
C GLU A 123 -10.73 -47.77 7.28
N LEU A 124 -10.45 -48.31 8.48
CA LEU A 124 -10.10 -47.49 9.64
C LEU A 124 -8.83 -46.68 9.37
N MET A 125 -7.77 -47.34 8.91
CA MET A 125 -6.48 -46.71 8.63
C MET A 125 -6.60 -45.67 7.51
N GLN A 126 -7.36 -45.96 6.45
CA GLN A 126 -7.62 -45.00 5.37
C GLN A 126 -8.35 -43.74 5.89
N THR A 127 -9.31 -43.93 6.79
CA THR A 127 -10.04 -42.82 7.43
C THR A 127 -9.11 -41.96 8.28
N ILE A 128 -8.24 -42.56 9.09
CA ILE A 128 -7.24 -41.86 9.91
C ILE A 128 -6.27 -41.07 9.02
N ILE A 129 -5.73 -41.67 7.96
CA ILE A 129 -4.83 -41.02 7.01
C ILE A 129 -5.52 -39.82 6.34
N SER A 130 -6.76 -40.00 5.87
CA SER A 130 -7.54 -38.90 5.25
C SER A 130 -7.77 -37.76 6.22
N ALA A 131 -8.08 -38.06 7.49
CA ALA A 131 -8.26 -37.07 8.54
C ALA A 131 -6.96 -36.30 8.84
N LEU A 132 -5.82 -37.00 8.91
CA LEU A 132 -4.50 -36.36 9.11
C LEU A 132 -4.12 -35.48 7.93
N ASN A 133 -4.30 -35.90 6.70
CA ASN A 133 -4.04 -35.10 5.51
C ASN A 133 -4.88 -33.82 5.50
N LYS A 134 -6.18 -33.94 5.79
CA LYS A 134 -7.10 -32.81 5.90
C LYS A 134 -6.67 -31.84 7.02
N TYR A 135 -6.25 -32.35 8.16
CA TYR A 135 -5.74 -31.54 9.27
C TYR A 135 -4.50 -30.75 8.86
N THR A 136 -3.52 -31.36 8.20
CA THR A 136 -2.29 -30.71 7.76
C THR A 136 -2.57 -29.55 6.79
N ILE A 137 -3.47 -29.74 5.84
CA ILE A 137 -3.89 -28.71 4.90
C ILE A 137 -4.60 -27.55 5.64
N ASN A 138 -5.50 -27.87 6.56
CA ASN A 138 -6.22 -26.86 7.33
C ASN A 138 -5.27 -26.06 8.21
N LEU A 139 -4.27 -26.71 8.81
CA LEU A 139 -3.24 -26.04 9.61
C LEU A 139 -2.44 -25.02 8.76
N ALA A 140 -2.05 -25.40 7.55
CA ALA A 140 -1.35 -24.49 6.63
C ALA A 140 -2.23 -23.30 6.22
N LYS A 141 -3.52 -23.52 5.93
CA LYS A 141 -4.48 -22.44 5.66
C LYS A 141 -4.67 -21.51 6.85
N GLU A 142 -4.75 -22.06 8.06
CA GLU A 142 -4.82 -21.24 9.29
C GLU A 142 -3.57 -20.37 9.50
N GLN A 143 -2.39 -20.88 9.19
CA GLN A 143 -1.15 -20.11 9.27
C GLN A 143 -1.17 -18.91 8.31
N ILE A 144 -1.62 -19.11 7.08
CA ILE A 144 -1.81 -18.04 6.10
C ILE A 144 -2.79 -17.00 6.66
N LYS A 145 -3.95 -17.45 7.12
CA LYS A 145 -4.96 -16.55 7.70
C LYS A 145 -4.42 -15.76 8.88
N LYS A 146 -3.74 -16.40 9.82
CA LYS A 146 -3.12 -15.74 10.99
C LYS A 146 -2.11 -14.67 10.59
N ALA A 147 -1.33 -14.89 9.53
CA ALA A 147 -0.38 -13.89 9.04
C ALA A 147 -1.10 -12.62 8.50
N PHE A 148 -2.19 -12.79 7.75
CA PHE A 148 -3.00 -11.67 7.29
C PHE A 148 -3.77 -10.98 8.42
N ASP A 149 -4.34 -11.73 9.36
CA ASP A 149 -5.01 -11.18 10.56
C ASP A 149 -4.04 -10.33 11.40
N GLN A 150 -2.80 -10.79 11.57
CA GLN A 150 -1.76 -10.03 12.27
C GLN A 150 -1.43 -8.73 11.54
N ALA A 151 -1.28 -8.77 10.22
CA ALA A 151 -1.01 -7.59 9.41
C ALA A 151 -2.15 -6.56 9.48
N GLU A 152 -3.41 -7.00 9.47
CA GLU A 152 -4.57 -6.14 9.66
C GLU A 152 -4.64 -5.54 11.06
N LYS A 153 -4.35 -6.35 12.10
CA LYS A 153 -4.30 -5.91 13.49
C LYS A 153 -3.25 -4.80 13.67
N GLU A 154 -2.06 -4.94 13.11
CA GLU A 154 -1.02 -3.90 13.17
C GLU A 154 -1.50 -2.55 12.61
N VAL A 155 -2.28 -2.56 11.52
CA VAL A 155 -2.87 -1.34 10.95
C VAL A 155 -3.90 -0.73 11.89
N ARG A 156 -4.76 -1.55 12.52
CA ARG A 156 -5.75 -1.09 13.50
C ARG A 156 -5.08 -0.48 14.72
N ASP A 157 -4.09 -1.16 15.27
CA ASP A 157 -3.33 -0.70 16.45
C ASP A 157 -2.60 0.61 16.17
N LEU A 158 -1.99 0.76 14.98
CA LEU A 158 -1.34 2.00 14.58
C LEU A 158 -2.35 3.17 14.50
N ARG A 159 -3.53 2.93 13.92
CA ARG A 159 -4.60 3.94 13.85
C ARG A 159 -5.10 4.34 15.24
N GLN A 160 -5.26 3.37 16.14
CA GLN A 160 -5.67 3.63 17.51
C GLN A 160 -4.64 4.47 18.24
N ARG A 161 -3.36 4.06 18.26
CA ARG A 161 -2.26 4.84 18.88
C ARG A 161 -2.18 6.27 18.34
N THR A 162 -2.39 6.44 17.03
CA THR A 162 -2.42 7.79 16.42
C THR A 162 -3.57 8.62 16.96
N ARG A 163 -4.78 8.06 17.09
CA ARG A 163 -5.94 8.75 17.67
C ARG A 163 -5.71 9.12 19.13
N GLU A 164 -5.20 8.19 19.92
CA GLU A 164 -4.86 8.41 21.34
C GLU A 164 -3.78 9.48 21.50
N GLY A 165 -2.74 9.43 20.68
CA GLY A 165 -1.69 10.46 20.66
C GLY A 165 -2.22 11.86 20.30
N ILE A 166 -3.15 11.95 19.34
CA ILE A 166 -3.82 13.21 18.98
C ILE A 166 -4.67 13.71 20.14
N LEU A 167 -5.44 12.82 20.79
CA LEU A 167 -6.25 13.18 21.95
C LEU A 167 -5.39 13.68 23.12
N THR A 168 -4.32 12.97 23.44
CA THR A 168 -3.35 13.36 24.48
C THR A 168 -2.74 14.72 24.19
N ALA A 169 -2.32 14.97 22.94
CA ALA A 169 -1.77 16.25 22.55
C ALA A 169 -2.78 17.40 22.68
N LYS A 170 -4.07 17.15 22.36
CA LYS A 170 -5.15 18.13 22.58
C LYS A 170 -5.37 18.43 24.07
N LEU A 171 -5.39 17.40 24.91
CA LEU A 171 -5.55 17.55 26.37
C LEU A 171 -4.39 18.36 26.98
N HIS A 172 -3.18 18.24 26.43
CA HIS A 172 -2.02 19.06 26.79
C HIS A 172 -1.99 20.45 26.10
N GLY A 173 -3.09 20.89 25.51
CA GLY A 173 -3.19 22.23 24.90
C GLY A 173 -2.40 22.41 23.61
N LYS A 174 -1.86 21.33 23.00
CA LYS A 174 -1.16 21.43 21.72
C LYS A 174 -2.16 21.67 20.59
N GLN A 175 -1.89 22.69 19.77
CA GLN A 175 -2.66 22.94 18.57
C GLN A 175 -2.43 21.82 17.54
N ILE A 176 -3.50 21.13 17.16
CA ILE A 176 -3.48 20.07 16.15
C ILE A 176 -4.33 20.50 14.96
N GLY A 177 -3.73 20.47 13.78
CA GLY A 177 -4.34 20.95 12.56
C GLY A 177 -4.21 22.48 12.39
N GLN A 178 -4.97 23.01 11.43
CA GLN A 178 -4.97 24.43 11.14
C GLN A 178 -5.68 25.23 12.24
N LYS A 179 -5.10 26.34 12.68
CA LYS A 179 -5.79 27.27 13.58
C LYS A 179 -6.99 27.88 12.87
N GLN A 180 -8.12 27.98 13.57
CA GLN A 180 -9.32 28.61 13.06
C GLN A 180 -9.02 30.09 12.71
N GLY A 181 -9.46 30.54 11.55
CA GLY A 181 -9.23 31.94 11.08
C GLY A 181 -7.87 32.18 10.40
N ILE A 182 -6.91 31.26 10.44
CA ILE A 182 -5.64 31.42 9.73
C ILE A 182 -5.75 30.78 8.34
N LYS A 183 -5.61 31.59 7.30
CA LYS A 183 -5.52 31.13 5.92
C LYS A 183 -4.12 30.55 5.67
N LEU A 184 -4.07 29.28 5.25
CA LEU A 184 -2.81 28.66 4.83
C LEU A 184 -2.39 29.20 3.47
N THR A 185 -1.21 29.84 3.43
CA THR A 185 -0.59 30.26 2.18
C THR A 185 0.27 29.11 1.65
N THR A 186 -0.09 28.56 0.50
CA THR A 186 0.69 27.48 -0.12
C THR A 186 1.97 28.04 -0.76
N LYS A 187 3.00 27.20 -0.93
CA LYS A 187 4.23 27.61 -1.64
C LYS A 187 3.90 28.13 -3.05
N LYS A 188 3.02 27.44 -3.76
CA LYS A 188 2.55 27.83 -5.10
C LYS A 188 1.81 29.19 -5.09
N GLU A 189 1.05 29.49 -4.04
CA GLU A 189 0.40 30.80 -3.88
C GLU A 189 1.41 31.94 -3.70
N LYS A 190 2.45 31.71 -2.88
CA LYS A 190 3.53 32.70 -2.66
C LYS A 190 4.27 33.00 -3.97
N GLU A 191 4.72 31.95 -4.65
CA GLU A 191 5.41 32.06 -5.95
C GLU A 191 4.54 32.76 -6.99
N ALA A 192 3.25 32.40 -7.07
CA ALA A 192 2.32 33.06 -7.99
C ALA A 192 2.10 34.53 -7.66
N LYS A 193 1.96 34.91 -6.36
CA LYS A 193 1.80 36.31 -5.93
C LYS A 193 3.05 37.13 -6.24
N GLU A 194 4.26 36.59 -6.05
CA GLU A 194 5.52 37.24 -6.43
C GLU A 194 5.58 37.51 -7.94
N ILE A 195 5.21 36.54 -8.77
CA ILE A 195 5.18 36.72 -10.23
C ILE A 195 4.16 37.76 -10.63
N ILE A 196 2.96 37.74 -10.05
CA ILE A 196 1.90 38.74 -10.33
C ILE A 196 2.36 40.16 -9.94
N LEU A 197 2.93 40.32 -8.76
CA LEU A 197 3.42 41.62 -8.27
C LEU A 197 4.51 42.18 -9.17
N LYS A 198 5.42 41.32 -9.66
CA LYS A 198 6.58 41.73 -10.47
C LYS A 198 6.22 42.03 -11.93
N HIS A 199 5.29 41.31 -12.51
CA HIS A 199 5.09 41.27 -13.96
C HIS A 199 3.76 41.82 -14.45
N SER A 200 2.71 41.90 -13.62
CA SER A 200 1.39 42.36 -14.05
C SER A 200 1.34 43.86 -14.23
N LYS A 201 0.74 44.34 -15.33
CA LYS A 201 0.45 45.75 -15.61
C LYS A 201 -0.29 46.44 -14.47
N SER A 202 -1.04 45.75 -13.64
CA SER A 202 -1.73 46.32 -12.48
C SER A 202 -0.80 46.70 -11.32
N PHE A 203 0.47 46.26 -11.37
CA PHE A 203 1.50 46.55 -10.39
C PHE A 203 2.77 47.09 -11.08
N ASN A 204 2.61 47.91 -12.13
CA ASN A 204 3.69 48.51 -12.91
C ASN A 204 4.59 47.54 -13.67
N GLY A 205 4.14 46.31 -13.89
CA GLY A 205 4.80 45.33 -14.76
C GLY A 205 4.40 45.51 -16.24
N ASN A 206 4.93 44.64 -17.10
CA ASN A 206 4.77 44.72 -18.55
C ASN A 206 3.77 43.71 -19.16
N LEU A 207 3.31 42.70 -18.39
CA LEU A 207 2.47 41.61 -18.88
C LEU A 207 0.97 41.90 -18.65
N ASP A 208 0.15 41.51 -19.62
CA ASP A 208 -1.29 41.48 -19.44
C ASP A 208 -1.74 40.32 -18.50
N ASP A 209 -3.02 40.32 -18.13
CA ASP A 209 -3.56 39.36 -17.17
C ASP A 209 -3.47 37.92 -17.70
N THR A 210 -3.55 37.72 -19.02
CA THR A 210 -3.53 36.40 -19.65
C THR A 210 -2.10 35.84 -19.68
N GLU A 211 -1.14 36.68 -20.04
CA GLU A 211 0.28 36.35 -20.06
C GLU A 211 0.83 36.11 -18.63
N CYS A 212 0.50 37.02 -17.73
CA CYS A 212 0.94 36.92 -16.32
C CYS A 212 0.36 35.67 -15.64
N ARG A 213 -0.90 35.31 -15.94
CA ARG A 213 -1.51 34.07 -15.46
C ARG A 213 -0.79 32.82 -15.96
N LYS A 214 -0.45 32.80 -17.27
CA LYS A 214 0.30 31.67 -17.86
C LYS A 214 1.68 31.53 -17.20
N LEU A 215 2.37 32.64 -17.01
CA LEU A 215 3.67 32.67 -16.34
C LEU A 215 3.59 32.18 -14.90
N ALA A 216 2.56 32.59 -14.15
CA ALA A 216 2.33 32.16 -12.77
C ALA A 216 1.84 30.70 -12.66
N GLY A 217 1.44 30.06 -13.76
CA GLY A 217 1.01 28.66 -13.80
C GLY A 217 -0.23 28.36 -12.94
N VAL A 218 -1.19 29.32 -12.84
CA VAL A 218 -2.38 29.22 -11.99
C VAL A 218 -3.68 29.30 -12.82
N SER A 219 -4.77 28.78 -12.23
CA SER A 219 -6.09 28.88 -12.82
C SER A 219 -6.56 30.34 -12.89
N ARG A 220 -7.53 30.64 -13.78
CA ARG A 220 -8.12 31.98 -13.91
C ARG A 220 -8.66 32.49 -12.57
N ASN A 221 -9.41 31.67 -11.86
CA ASN A 221 -10.02 32.05 -10.58
C ASN A 221 -8.96 32.31 -9.50
N SER A 222 -7.91 31.49 -9.43
CA SER A 222 -6.80 31.70 -8.50
C SER A 222 -6.02 32.99 -8.82
N TYR A 223 -5.79 33.27 -10.10
CA TYR A 223 -5.09 34.48 -10.53
C TYR A 223 -5.80 35.75 -10.08
N TYR A 224 -7.09 35.87 -10.39
CA TYR A 224 -7.85 37.10 -10.00
C TYR A 224 -8.03 37.21 -8.49
N LYS A 225 -8.17 36.10 -7.78
CA LYS A 225 -8.17 36.10 -6.33
C LYS A 225 -6.86 36.62 -5.76
N TYR A 226 -5.71 36.11 -6.22
CA TYR A 226 -4.39 36.60 -5.74
C TYR A 226 -4.13 38.05 -6.12
N LYS A 227 -4.54 38.46 -7.32
CA LYS A 227 -4.44 39.84 -7.78
C LYS A 227 -5.26 40.79 -6.90
N SER A 228 -6.48 40.44 -6.53
CA SER A 228 -7.34 41.22 -5.62
C SER A 228 -6.72 41.30 -4.21
N GLU A 229 -6.20 40.21 -3.68
CA GLU A 229 -5.53 40.17 -2.38
C GLU A 229 -4.30 41.10 -2.36
N LEU A 230 -3.46 41.04 -3.42
CA LEU A 230 -2.29 41.90 -3.55
C LEU A 230 -2.65 43.38 -3.65
N LYS A 231 -3.71 43.75 -4.39
CA LYS A 231 -4.20 45.14 -4.43
C LYS A 231 -4.59 45.64 -3.05
N ALA A 232 -5.37 44.86 -2.30
CA ALA A 232 -5.76 45.21 -0.93
C ALA A 232 -4.58 45.29 0.04
N GLU A 233 -3.52 44.52 -0.17
CA GLU A 233 -2.27 44.58 0.61
C GLU A 233 -1.49 45.84 0.29
N VAL A 234 -1.36 46.23 -0.99
CA VAL A 234 -0.65 47.47 -1.41
C VAL A 234 -1.39 48.72 -0.97
N GLU A 235 -2.73 48.74 -1.08
CA GLU A 235 -3.55 49.86 -0.60
C GLU A 235 -3.40 50.11 0.91
N LYS A 236 -3.26 49.07 1.71
CA LYS A 236 -3.03 49.16 3.16
C LYS A 236 -1.64 49.69 3.55
N ILE A 237 -0.64 49.55 2.67
CA ILE A 237 0.73 50.01 2.91
C ILE A 237 0.86 51.50 2.54
N VAL A 238 0.02 51.99 1.63
CA VAL A 238 0.05 53.36 1.11
C VAL A 238 -0.87 54.30 1.91
N ALA A 239 -1.83 53.75 2.67
CA ALA A 239 -2.71 54.47 3.58
C ALA A 239 -2.11 54.58 5.00
#